data_9d8e11ddd2789761e4b43b326ef9621f
#
_entry.id   9d8e11ddd2789761e4b43b326ef9621f
#
_cell.length_a   1.000
_cell.length_b   1.000
_cell.length_c   1.000
_cell.angle_alpha   90.00
_cell.angle_beta   90.00
_cell.angle_gamma   90.00
#
_symmetry.space_group_name_H-M   'P 1'
#
loop_
_entity.id
_entity.type
_entity.pdbx_description
1 polymer ?
#
loop_
_entity_poly.entity_id
_entity_poly.type
_entity_poly.pdbx_seq_one_letter_code
_entity_poly.pdbx_strand_id
1 'polypeptide(L)'
;MFNPSEIEAMPLELEKLFRGLEERIMADVIRKLKANGQEITRATDWQLHRLHELGASKIEIKEKIKDALKLSDSELERIFSEVIKEGYARDESLYKLTGAEFIPFEDNKQLQQLIQAVKAQTAEQFQNITNSLGFAVRQPDGTLKFQPIADYYQKTLDKAMVDITSGAFDYNTVLKRTIKELTNSGMRTVDYASGWSNRVPVAIRRAVVTGFNQVVARVNEDNAEKLGTDTFEVSWHSGHRPSHWWGGQWFTRGQLISVCGLGEADGLCGCNCYHSYSPVVPGASVPTYSKEQLAQMEAEENKKIEYNGKEYTKYEALQRQRKLETRMRAQRQDIKLLQEGEANEDDIIGAKVKYRITSDEYVRFSEAMNLPQQRERVMVDGLKNIGQIPKDKILKNAIGDDIIIVNKTTLRGIPNSITQVVNAKGGIDRNYYGPNGRQFKQISNNDHNKPKQHPFGVNGEHAHDYTYDENGKLLRGRGRELSDSERQENGDIL
;
A
#
# COMPACT_ATOMS: atom_id res chain seq x y z
N MET A 1 -7.60 -26.23 -14.78
CA MET A 1 -8.12 -24.90 -14.39
C MET A 1 -7.25 -24.27 -13.33
N PHE A 2 -7.05 -22.96 -13.38
CA PHE A 2 -6.36 -22.19 -12.34
C PHE A 2 -7.35 -21.78 -11.25
N ASN A 3 -6.96 -21.94 -10.00
CA ASN A 3 -7.77 -21.46 -8.89
C ASN A 3 -7.50 -19.96 -8.62
N PRO A 4 -8.44 -19.25 -7.97
CA PRO A 4 -8.31 -17.81 -7.70
C PRO A 4 -7.06 -17.43 -6.90
N SER A 5 -6.59 -18.28 -5.99
CA SER A 5 -5.38 -18.02 -5.20
C SER A 5 -4.11 -18.08 -6.06
N GLU A 6 -4.06 -18.97 -7.05
CA GLU A 6 -2.95 -19.05 -8.01
C GLU A 6 -2.89 -17.76 -8.86
N ILE A 7 -4.05 -17.28 -9.34
CA ILE A 7 -4.13 -16.05 -10.13
C ILE A 7 -3.74 -14.82 -9.28
N GLU A 8 -4.15 -14.75 -8.02
CA GLU A 8 -3.79 -13.66 -7.11
C GLU A 8 -2.28 -13.65 -6.79
N ALA A 9 -1.66 -14.81 -6.66
CA ALA A 9 -0.25 -14.94 -6.32
C ALA A 9 0.70 -14.63 -7.49
N MET A 10 0.24 -14.84 -8.70
CA MET A 10 1.06 -14.79 -9.93
C MET A 10 1.86 -13.50 -10.13
N PRO A 11 1.31 -12.29 -9.94
CA PRO A 11 2.05 -11.05 -10.14
C PRO A 11 2.94 -10.63 -8.95
N LEU A 12 2.94 -11.35 -7.83
CA LEU A 12 3.56 -10.88 -6.58
C LEU A 12 5.07 -10.66 -6.68
N GLU A 13 5.79 -11.55 -7.36
CA GLU A 13 7.25 -11.42 -7.51
C GLU A 13 7.60 -10.23 -8.41
N LEU A 14 6.85 -10.02 -9.48
CA LEU A 14 7.01 -8.83 -10.33
C LEU A 14 6.67 -7.54 -9.59
N GLU A 15 5.61 -7.53 -8.77
CA GLU A 15 5.31 -6.38 -7.91
C GLU A 15 6.46 -6.08 -6.93
N LYS A 16 7.05 -7.09 -6.30
CA LYS A 16 8.21 -6.91 -5.40
C LYS A 16 9.40 -6.31 -6.15
N LEU A 17 9.68 -6.80 -7.35
CA LEU A 17 10.75 -6.30 -8.20
C LEU A 17 10.60 -4.80 -8.50
N PHE A 18 9.41 -4.38 -8.94
CA PHE A 18 9.15 -2.97 -9.26
C PHE A 18 9.00 -2.08 -8.02
N ARG A 19 8.62 -2.62 -6.86
CA ARG A 19 8.73 -1.93 -5.58
C ARG A 19 10.18 -1.69 -5.18
N GLY A 20 11.06 -2.66 -5.42
CA GLY A 20 12.50 -2.49 -5.23
C GLY A 20 13.09 -1.39 -6.14
N LEU A 21 12.59 -1.25 -7.37
CA LEU A 21 12.94 -0.13 -8.25
C LEU A 21 12.46 1.22 -7.67
N GLU A 22 11.20 1.29 -7.23
CA GLU A 22 10.62 2.46 -6.57
C GLU A 22 11.47 2.93 -5.39
N GLU A 23 11.83 2.01 -4.49
CA GLU A 23 12.66 2.32 -3.32
C GLU A 23 14.05 2.86 -3.69
N ARG A 24 14.71 2.23 -4.68
CA ARG A 24 16.03 2.69 -5.14
C ARG A 24 15.98 4.09 -5.74
N ILE A 25 14.91 4.42 -6.47
CA ILE A 25 14.70 5.75 -7.05
C ILE A 25 14.40 6.78 -5.94
N MET A 26 13.54 6.46 -4.99
CA MET A 26 13.24 7.36 -3.87
C MET A 26 14.46 7.61 -2.99
N ALA A 27 15.23 6.57 -2.68
CA ALA A 27 16.48 6.70 -1.92
C ALA A 27 17.52 7.57 -2.65
N ASP A 28 17.57 7.49 -3.98
CA ASP A 28 18.44 8.35 -4.78
C ASP A 28 18.07 9.83 -4.67
N VAL A 29 16.77 10.17 -4.74
CA VAL A 29 16.30 11.56 -4.49
C VAL A 29 16.76 12.05 -3.12
N ILE A 30 16.66 11.23 -2.09
CA ILE A 30 17.03 11.61 -0.71
C ILE A 30 18.54 11.77 -0.57
N ARG A 31 19.35 10.87 -1.17
CA ARG A 31 20.82 11.01 -1.17
C ARG A 31 21.28 12.30 -1.84
N LYS A 32 20.68 12.63 -2.99
CA LYS A 32 20.97 13.89 -3.68
C LYS A 32 20.53 15.12 -2.89
N LEU A 33 19.38 15.05 -2.22
CA LEU A 33 18.93 16.11 -1.31
C LEU A 33 19.93 16.31 -0.15
N LYS A 34 20.42 15.21 0.44
CA LYS A 34 21.42 15.25 1.52
C LYS A 34 22.74 15.86 1.07
N ALA A 35 23.32 15.39 -0.04
CA ALA A 35 24.55 15.90 -0.60
C ALA A 35 24.47 17.40 -0.86
N ASN A 36 23.37 17.85 -1.47
CA ASN A 36 23.15 19.27 -1.77
C ASN A 36 22.90 20.13 -0.53
N GLY A 37 22.28 19.57 0.52
CA GLY A 37 22.02 20.29 1.78
C GLY A 37 23.26 20.55 2.62
N GLN A 38 24.34 19.80 2.42
CA GLN A 38 25.58 19.88 3.18
C GLN A 38 26.70 20.71 2.50
N GLU A 39 26.69 20.87 1.17
CA GLU A 39 27.81 21.43 0.40
C GLU A 39 27.55 22.80 -0.22
N ILE A 40 26.49 23.52 0.15
CA ILE A 40 26.11 24.77 -0.51
C ILE A 40 27.01 25.93 -0.06
N THR A 41 27.99 26.28 -0.90
CA THR A 41 28.88 27.40 -0.63
C THR A 41 28.75 28.56 -1.63
N ARG A 42 28.33 28.37 -2.90
CA ARG A 42 28.15 29.46 -3.90
C ARG A 42 27.10 29.11 -4.98
N ALA A 43 26.31 30.08 -5.40
CA ALA A 43 25.22 29.89 -6.36
C ALA A 43 25.66 29.42 -7.78
N THR A 44 26.85 29.77 -8.24
CA THR A 44 27.38 29.39 -9.57
C THR A 44 27.86 27.94 -9.57
N ASP A 45 28.57 27.54 -8.52
CA ASP A 45 29.02 26.14 -8.34
C ASP A 45 27.83 25.18 -8.18
N TRP A 46 26.76 25.67 -7.57
CA TRP A 46 25.50 24.95 -7.46
C TRP A 46 24.87 24.61 -8.81
N GLN A 47 24.80 25.57 -9.74
CA GLN A 47 24.19 25.33 -11.05
C GLN A 47 24.96 24.29 -11.86
N LEU A 48 26.29 24.32 -11.83
CA LEU A 48 27.16 23.35 -12.49
C LEU A 48 27.04 21.96 -11.84
N HIS A 49 27.11 21.91 -10.51
CA HIS A 49 26.94 20.69 -9.76
C HIS A 49 25.57 20.06 -10.02
N ARG A 50 24.49 20.85 -10.03
CA ARG A 50 23.13 20.43 -10.34
C ARG A 50 23.02 19.79 -11.72
N LEU A 51 23.61 20.39 -12.76
CA LEU A 51 23.58 19.85 -14.12
C LEU A 51 24.31 18.51 -14.19
N HIS A 52 25.42 18.39 -13.51
CA HIS A 52 26.19 17.14 -13.41
C HIS A 52 25.37 16.06 -12.68
N GLU A 53 24.80 16.38 -11.53
CA GLU A 53 23.99 15.46 -10.73
C GLU A 53 22.73 14.99 -11.45
N LEU A 54 22.04 15.89 -12.17
CA LEU A 54 20.88 15.51 -12.99
C LEU A 54 21.27 14.58 -14.15
N GLY A 55 22.44 14.83 -14.76
CA GLY A 55 22.99 13.95 -15.80
C GLY A 55 23.31 12.55 -15.26
N ALA A 56 24.03 12.48 -14.15
CA ALA A 56 24.38 11.24 -13.47
C ALA A 56 23.12 10.48 -13.02
N SER A 57 22.15 11.16 -12.41
CA SER A 57 20.88 10.56 -11.98
C SER A 57 20.08 9.96 -13.14
N LYS A 58 20.07 10.62 -14.31
CA LYS A 58 19.39 10.06 -15.50
C LYS A 58 20.03 8.76 -15.98
N ILE A 59 21.35 8.66 -15.97
CA ILE A 59 22.07 7.43 -16.37
C ILE A 59 21.78 6.33 -15.34
N GLU A 60 21.93 6.64 -14.06
CA GLU A 60 21.72 5.70 -12.98
C GLU A 60 20.28 5.16 -12.91
N ILE A 61 19.28 6.01 -13.13
CA ILE A 61 17.87 5.60 -13.22
C ILE A 61 17.66 4.67 -14.42
N LYS A 62 18.24 5.00 -15.61
CA LYS A 62 18.12 4.14 -16.79
C LYS A 62 18.70 2.74 -16.54
N GLU A 63 19.87 2.65 -15.89
CA GLU A 63 20.46 1.36 -15.56
C GLU A 63 19.58 0.57 -14.57
N LYS A 64 19.06 1.21 -13.52
CA LYS A 64 18.14 0.56 -12.57
C LYS A 64 16.86 0.05 -13.24
N ILE A 65 16.31 0.80 -14.22
CA ILE A 65 15.15 0.37 -15.00
C ILE A 65 15.51 -0.84 -15.89
N LYS A 66 16.65 -0.77 -16.57
CA LYS A 66 17.14 -1.87 -17.43
C LYS A 66 17.34 -3.16 -16.64
N ASP A 67 17.93 -3.07 -15.46
CA ASP A 67 18.09 -4.23 -14.56
C ASP A 67 16.75 -4.81 -14.12
N ALA A 68 15.78 -3.93 -13.76
CA ALA A 68 14.46 -4.37 -13.38
C ALA A 68 13.72 -5.06 -14.54
N LEU A 69 13.82 -4.53 -15.77
CA LEU A 69 13.23 -5.15 -16.96
C LEU A 69 13.85 -6.50 -17.27
N LYS A 70 15.18 -6.61 -17.18
CA LYS A 70 15.88 -7.89 -17.40
C LYS A 70 15.46 -8.96 -16.39
N LEU A 71 15.29 -8.60 -15.12
CA LEU A 71 14.79 -9.52 -14.10
C LEU A 71 13.32 -9.87 -14.33
N SER A 72 12.51 -8.92 -14.83
CA SER A 72 11.10 -9.16 -15.12
C SER A 72 10.91 -10.15 -16.28
N ASP A 73 11.81 -10.18 -17.27
CA ASP A 73 11.74 -11.11 -18.40
C ASP A 73 11.82 -12.57 -17.94
N SER A 74 12.67 -12.88 -16.96
CA SER A 74 12.78 -14.22 -16.38
C SER A 74 11.51 -14.64 -15.65
N GLU A 75 10.87 -13.74 -14.94
CA GLU A 75 9.62 -14.03 -14.24
C GLU A 75 8.42 -14.12 -15.20
N LEU A 76 8.40 -13.33 -16.26
CA LEU A 76 7.43 -13.48 -17.34
C LEU A 76 7.59 -14.84 -18.04
N GLU A 77 8.83 -15.29 -18.28
CA GLU A 77 9.07 -16.63 -18.82
C GLU A 77 8.48 -17.71 -17.92
N ARG A 78 8.75 -17.63 -16.60
CA ARG A 78 8.18 -18.57 -15.62
C ARG A 78 6.65 -18.59 -15.65
N ILE A 79 6.01 -17.40 -15.63
CA ILE A 79 4.54 -17.29 -15.62
C ILE A 79 3.94 -17.85 -16.93
N PHE A 80 4.42 -17.39 -18.05
CA PHE A 80 3.80 -17.66 -19.34
C PHE A 80 4.21 -19.02 -19.95
N SER A 81 5.33 -19.60 -19.54
CA SER A 81 5.75 -20.90 -20.05
C SER A 81 5.53 -22.03 -19.05
N GLU A 82 6.03 -21.90 -17.81
CA GLU A 82 5.95 -22.98 -16.82
C GLU A 82 4.55 -23.08 -16.20
N VAL A 83 4.03 -21.97 -15.64
CA VAL A 83 2.74 -21.98 -14.91
C VAL A 83 1.59 -22.32 -15.85
N ILE A 84 1.58 -21.72 -17.06
CA ILE A 84 0.51 -22.03 -18.04
C ILE A 84 0.59 -23.49 -18.50
N LYS A 85 1.78 -24.02 -18.75
CA LYS A 85 1.97 -25.43 -19.10
C LYS A 85 1.40 -26.37 -18.03
N GLU A 86 1.71 -26.11 -16.75
CA GLU A 86 1.16 -26.88 -15.63
C GLU A 86 -0.37 -26.80 -15.55
N GLY A 87 -0.94 -25.59 -15.70
CA GLY A 87 -2.37 -25.40 -15.71
C GLY A 87 -3.07 -26.08 -16.86
N TYR A 88 -2.50 -25.99 -18.06
CA TYR A 88 -3.03 -26.64 -19.27
C TYR A 88 -3.03 -28.18 -19.13
N ALA A 89 -1.98 -28.76 -18.54
CA ALA A 89 -1.91 -30.21 -18.33
C ALA A 89 -3.05 -30.76 -17.43
N ARG A 90 -3.57 -29.93 -16.51
CA ARG A 90 -4.72 -30.32 -15.65
C ARG A 90 -6.00 -30.55 -16.46
N ASP A 91 -6.13 -29.95 -17.64
CA ASP A 91 -7.32 -30.07 -18.49
C ASP A 91 -7.40 -31.44 -19.19
N GLU A 92 -6.31 -32.23 -19.23
CA GLU A 92 -6.30 -33.59 -19.79
C GLU A 92 -7.41 -34.49 -19.20
N SER A 93 -7.73 -34.28 -17.91
CA SER A 93 -8.78 -35.03 -17.23
C SER A 93 -10.17 -34.83 -17.87
N LEU A 94 -10.47 -33.66 -18.40
CA LEU A 94 -11.74 -33.34 -19.07
C LEU A 94 -11.86 -34.10 -20.41
N TYR A 95 -10.74 -34.23 -21.14
CA TYR A 95 -10.72 -34.98 -22.39
C TYR A 95 -10.91 -36.48 -22.19
N LYS A 96 -10.39 -37.02 -21.08
CA LYS A 96 -10.62 -38.42 -20.70
C LYS A 96 -12.09 -38.75 -20.43
N LEU A 97 -12.86 -37.78 -19.91
CA LEU A 97 -14.28 -37.95 -19.64
C LEU A 97 -15.12 -38.05 -20.93
N THR A 98 -14.72 -37.38 -22.00
CA THR A 98 -15.45 -37.31 -23.27
C THR A 98 -14.90 -38.25 -24.32
N GLY A 99 -13.73 -38.82 -24.11
CA GLY A 99 -12.99 -39.63 -25.13
C GLY A 99 -12.40 -38.77 -26.25
N ALA A 100 -12.36 -37.44 -26.09
CA ALA A 100 -11.71 -36.55 -27.04
C ALA A 100 -10.17 -36.64 -26.96
N GLU A 101 -9.47 -36.31 -28.03
CA GLU A 101 -8.01 -36.33 -28.08
C GLU A 101 -7.44 -35.06 -27.41
N PHE A 102 -6.64 -35.24 -26.38
CA PHE A 102 -5.86 -34.17 -25.76
C PHE A 102 -4.50 -34.02 -26.45
N ILE A 103 -4.18 -32.81 -26.90
CA ILE A 103 -2.87 -32.47 -27.47
C ILE A 103 -1.96 -31.98 -26.35
N PRO A 104 -0.86 -32.72 -26.00
CA PRO A 104 0.08 -32.24 -25.00
C PRO A 104 0.66 -30.87 -25.34
N PHE A 105 1.08 -30.12 -24.34
CA PHE A 105 1.63 -28.77 -24.52
C PHE A 105 2.78 -28.71 -25.53
N GLU A 106 3.67 -29.69 -25.48
CA GLU A 106 4.85 -29.82 -26.37
C GLU A 106 4.48 -29.92 -27.84
N ASP A 107 3.33 -30.51 -28.13
CA ASP A 107 2.82 -30.72 -29.50
C ASP A 107 1.85 -29.61 -29.95
N ASN A 108 1.36 -28.78 -29.00
CA ASN A 108 0.39 -27.70 -29.26
C ASN A 108 1.11 -26.42 -29.71
N LYS A 109 1.53 -26.38 -30.98
CA LYS A 109 2.23 -25.20 -31.53
C LYS A 109 1.42 -23.91 -31.50
N GLN A 110 0.09 -24.00 -31.66
CA GLN A 110 -0.78 -22.83 -31.62
C GLN A 110 -0.76 -22.19 -30.22
N LEU A 111 -0.89 -23.00 -29.16
CA LEU A 111 -0.82 -22.54 -27.79
C LEU A 111 0.55 -21.93 -27.48
N GLN A 112 1.62 -22.58 -27.90
CA GLN A 112 2.98 -22.04 -27.71
C GLN A 112 3.17 -20.69 -28.41
N GLN A 113 2.69 -20.53 -29.66
CA GLN A 113 2.74 -19.26 -30.38
C GLN A 113 1.92 -18.15 -29.68
N LEU A 114 0.72 -18.48 -29.21
CA LEU A 114 -0.13 -17.55 -28.44
C LEU A 114 0.58 -17.08 -27.18
N ILE A 115 1.17 -18.01 -26.43
CA ILE A 115 1.91 -17.70 -25.20
C ILE A 115 3.07 -16.74 -25.49
N GLN A 116 3.86 -17.00 -26.52
CA GLN A 116 4.96 -16.13 -26.89
C GLN A 116 4.48 -14.74 -27.32
N ALA A 117 3.38 -14.64 -28.07
CA ALA A 117 2.80 -13.36 -28.47
C ALA A 117 2.30 -12.55 -27.27
N VAL A 118 1.56 -13.16 -26.34
CA VAL A 118 1.05 -12.49 -25.14
C VAL A 118 2.18 -12.12 -24.17
N LYS A 119 3.19 -12.96 -24.02
CA LYS A 119 4.40 -12.65 -23.24
C LYS A 119 5.11 -11.42 -23.80
N ALA A 120 5.34 -11.37 -25.12
CA ALA A 120 5.94 -10.23 -25.79
C ALA A 120 5.13 -8.94 -25.59
N GLN A 121 3.80 -9.00 -25.74
CA GLN A 121 2.90 -7.90 -25.46
C GLN A 121 2.98 -7.40 -24.01
N THR A 122 3.04 -8.32 -23.04
CA THR A 122 3.19 -7.98 -21.63
C THR A 122 4.53 -7.32 -21.33
N ALA A 123 5.62 -7.81 -21.93
CA ALA A 123 6.94 -7.21 -21.82
C ALA A 123 6.97 -5.79 -22.43
N GLU A 124 6.32 -5.57 -23.58
CA GLU A 124 6.16 -4.23 -24.16
C GLU A 124 5.38 -3.28 -23.24
N GLN A 125 4.32 -3.77 -22.61
CA GLN A 125 3.61 -2.98 -21.59
C GLN A 125 4.52 -2.58 -20.43
N PHE A 126 5.42 -3.45 -19.97
CA PHE A 126 6.40 -3.12 -18.95
C PHE A 126 7.37 -2.02 -19.40
N GLN A 127 7.82 -2.06 -20.64
CA GLN A 127 8.62 -0.99 -21.22
C GLN A 127 7.85 0.34 -21.24
N ASN A 128 6.59 0.32 -21.66
CA ASN A 128 5.72 1.52 -21.69
C ASN A 128 5.51 2.08 -20.29
N ILE A 129 5.26 1.22 -19.28
CA ILE A 129 5.16 1.60 -17.88
C ILE A 129 6.45 2.27 -17.40
N THR A 130 7.61 1.69 -17.71
CA THR A 130 8.91 2.22 -17.25
C THR A 130 9.36 3.48 -18.01
N ASN A 131 8.92 3.69 -19.23
CA ASN A 131 9.19 4.90 -20.00
C ASN A 131 8.41 6.13 -19.51
N SER A 132 7.34 5.93 -18.74
CA SER A 132 6.45 6.99 -18.26
C SER A 132 6.45 7.13 -16.71
N LEU A 133 7.59 6.85 -16.07
CA LEU A 133 7.72 6.92 -14.61
C LEU A 133 7.75 8.36 -14.09
N GLY A 134 7.14 8.56 -12.92
CA GLY A 134 7.12 9.86 -12.23
C GLY A 134 6.45 9.79 -10.86
N PHE A 135 6.15 10.97 -10.34
CA PHE A 135 5.46 11.14 -9.05
C PHE A 135 4.25 12.07 -9.19
N ALA A 136 3.22 11.87 -8.38
CA ALA A 136 2.08 12.78 -8.31
C ALA A 136 2.30 13.79 -7.18
N VAL A 137 2.42 15.05 -7.52
CA VAL A 137 2.65 16.16 -6.59
C VAL A 137 1.35 16.89 -6.32
N ARG A 138 1.05 17.12 -5.05
CA ARG A 138 -0.13 17.88 -4.65
C ARG A 138 0.09 19.36 -4.95
N GLN A 139 -0.85 19.93 -5.70
CA GLN A 139 -0.87 21.35 -6.02
C GLN A 139 -1.51 22.17 -4.86
N PRO A 140 -1.35 23.50 -4.82
CA PRO A 140 -1.96 24.36 -3.80
C PRO A 140 -3.49 24.25 -3.73
N ASP A 141 -4.15 23.97 -4.85
CA ASP A 141 -5.59 23.75 -4.95
C ASP A 141 -6.04 22.37 -4.44
N GLY A 142 -5.10 21.54 -3.98
CA GLY A 142 -5.34 20.18 -3.48
C GLY A 142 -5.36 19.10 -4.56
N THR A 143 -5.32 19.45 -5.86
CA THR A 143 -5.24 18.48 -6.95
C THR A 143 -3.90 17.76 -7.00
N LEU A 144 -3.86 16.57 -7.60
CA LEU A 144 -2.64 15.82 -7.81
C LEU A 144 -2.22 15.96 -9.28
N LYS A 145 -1.01 16.46 -9.53
CA LYS A 145 -0.43 16.58 -10.87
C LYS A 145 0.74 15.63 -11.02
N PHE A 146 0.70 14.80 -12.07
CA PHE A 146 1.82 13.94 -12.43
C PHE A 146 3.02 14.77 -12.91
N GLN A 147 4.22 14.40 -12.45
CA GLN A 147 5.49 14.95 -12.89
C GLN A 147 6.42 13.79 -13.28
N PRO A 148 6.97 13.80 -14.51
CA PRO A 148 8.00 12.84 -14.91
C PRO A 148 9.18 12.87 -13.94
N ILE A 149 9.89 11.75 -13.81
CA ILE A 149 11.00 11.61 -12.85
C ILE A 149 12.02 12.74 -13.00
N ALA A 150 12.45 13.07 -14.22
CA ALA A 150 13.45 14.12 -14.45
C ALA A 150 12.99 15.50 -13.95
N ASP A 151 11.73 15.86 -14.23
CA ASP A 151 11.13 17.12 -13.78
C ASP A 151 10.96 17.15 -12.27
N TYR A 152 10.58 16.00 -11.68
CA TYR A 152 10.44 15.88 -10.24
C TYR A 152 11.76 16.09 -9.51
N TYR A 153 12.84 15.45 -9.97
CA TYR A 153 14.19 15.66 -9.44
C TYR A 153 14.60 17.12 -9.48
N GLN A 154 14.51 17.72 -10.66
CA GLN A 154 14.91 19.13 -10.85
C GLN A 154 14.14 20.06 -9.91
N LYS A 155 12.81 20.00 -9.95
CA LYS A 155 11.96 20.88 -9.13
C LYS A 155 12.14 20.66 -7.63
N THR A 156 12.31 19.41 -7.21
CA THR A 156 12.49 19.07 -5.79
C THR A 156 13.82 19.58 -5.26
N LEU A 157 14.91 19.38 -6.01
CA LEU A 157 16.22 19.89 -5.62
C LEU A 157 16.28 21.44 -5.67
N ASP A 158 15.71 22.07 -6.70
CA ASP A 158 15.65 23.52 -6.80
C ASP A 158 14.87 24.14 -5.63
N LYS A 159 13.70 23.59 -5.32
CA LYS A 159 12.89 24.06 -4.20
C LYS A 159 13.58 23.85 -2.86
N ALA A 160 14.18 22.69 -2.65
CA ALA A 160 14.94 22.40 -1.43
C ALA A 160 16.10 23.40 -1.26
N MET A 161 16.80 23.69 -2.34
CA MET A 161 17.89 24.67 -2.36
C MET A 161 17.41 26.07 -1.93
N VAL A 162 16.35 26.57 -2.56
CA VAL A 162 15.76 27.87 -2.22
C VAL A 162 15.30 27.91 -0.76
N ASP A 163 14.61 26.87 -0.31
CA ASP A 163 14.08 26.78 1.07
C ASP A 163 15.20 26.79 2.11
N ILE A 164 16.31 26.09 1.87
CA ILE A 164 17.44 25.99 2.79
C ILE A 164 18.30 27.27 2.74
N THR A 165 18.67 27.75 1.55
CA THR A 165 19.57 28.90 1.40
C THR A 165 18.94 30.22 1.79
N SER A 166 17.63 30.38 1.62
CA SER A 166 16.88 31.55 2.12
C SER A 166 16.68 31.54 3.63
N GLY A 167 16.99 30.44 4.31
CA GLY A 167 16.70 30.27 5.74
C GLY A 167 15.22 30.10 6.04
N ALA A 168 14.35 29.93 5.03
CA ALA A 168 12.92 29.76 5.22
C ALA A 168 12.58 28.45 5.94
N PHE A 169 13.35 27.40 5.65
CA PHE A 169 13.19 26.08 6.28
C PHE A 169 14.55 25.43 6.56
N ASP A 170 14.67 24.74 7.68
CA ASP A 170 15.82 23.90 8.00
C ASP A 170 15.84 22.61 7.17
N TYR A 171 16.99 21.97 7.05
CA TYR A 171 17.19 20.74 6.28
C TYR A 171 16.21 19.63 6.68
N ASN A 172 16.00 19.38 7.98
CA ASN A 172 15.09 18.30 8.43
C ASN A 172 13.64 18.57 8.02
N THR A 173 13.19 19.81 8.03
CA THR A 173 11.85 20.19 7.57
C THR A 173 11.70 19.92 6.07
N VAL A 174 12.69 20.29 5.25
CA VAL A 174 12.72 20.03 3.81
C VAL A 174 12.76 18.54 3.53
N LEU A 175 13.62 17.80 4.21
CA LEU A 175 13.76 16.34 4.10
C LEU A 175 12.42 15.63 4.39
N LYS A 176 11.80 15.93 5.53
CA LYS A 176 10.50 15.31 5.90
C LYS A 176 9.40 15.60 4.90
N ARG A 177 9.33 16.83 4.39
CA ARG A 177 8.36 17.21 3.37
C ARG A 177 8.57 16.42 2.09
N THR A 178 9.81 16.31 1.61
CA THR A 178 10.16 15.55 0.40
C THR A 178 9.84 14.05 0.57
N ILE A 179 10.22 13.45 1.71
CA ILE A 179 9.89 12.05 1.99
C ILE A 179 8.37 11.84 1.96
N LYS A 180 7.59 12.71 2.60
CA LYS A 180 6.13 12.59 2.60
C LYS A 180 5.52 12.74 1.22
N GLU A 181 6.05 13.57 0.38
CA GLU A 181 5.61 13.72 -1.00
C GLU A 181 5.89 12.44 -1.79
N LEU A 182 7.11 11.90 -1.72
CA LEU A 182 7.49 10.64 -2.36
C LEU A 182 6.62 9.46 -1.92
N THR A 183 6.52 9.22 -0.61
CA THR A 183 5.84 8.03 -0.06
C THR A 183 4.32 8.09 -0.18
N ASN A 184 3.72 9.29 -0.13
CA ASN A 184 2.29 9.47 -0.39
C ASN A 184 1.94 9.24 -1.87
N SER A 185 2.78 9.74 -2.79
CA SER A 185 2.63 9.50 -4.22
C SER A 185 2.83 8.02 -4.55
N GLY A 186 3.93 7.43 -4.10
CA GLY A 186 4.52 6.27 -4.70
C GLY A 186 4.98 6.55 -6.13
N MET A 187 5.85 5.71 -6.67
CA MET A 187 6.23 5.78 -8.07
C MET A 187 5.04 5.44 -8.98
N ARG A 188 4.80 6.28 -9.97
CA ARG A 188 3.66 6.18 -10.87
C ARG A 188 4.10 6.10 -12.31
N THR A 189 3.23 5.52 -13.12
CA THR A 189 3.25 5.62 -14.58
C THR A 189 2.05 6.40 -15.04
N VAL A 190 2.16 7.10 -16.15
CA VAL A 190 1.05 7.85 -16.79
C VAL A 190 0.70 7.25 -18.14
N ASP A 191 -0.57 7.08 -18.39
CA ASP A 191 -1.11 6.86 -19.72
C ASP A 191 -1.26 8.24 -20.40
N TYR A 192 -0.42 8.51 -21.37
CA TYR A 192 -0.41 9.81 -22.06
C TYR A 192 -1.68 10.08 -22.87
N ALA A 193 -2.39 9.05 -23.31
CA ALA A 193 -3.63 9.21 -24.06
C ALA A 193 -4.79 9.69 -23.18
N SER A 194 -4.92 9.08 -21.97
CA SER A 194 -5.99 9.43 -21.02
C SER A 194 -5.56 10.44 -19.95
N GLY A 195 -4.26 10.69 -19.77
CA GLY A 195 -3.70 11.47 -18.67
C GLY A 195 -3.81 10.79 -17.30
N TRP A 196 -4.33 9.57 -17.25
CA TRP A 196 -4.54 8.85 -16.01
C TRP A 196 -3.23 8.26 -15.48
N SER A 197 -2.96 8.43 -14.19
CA SER A 197 -1.74 7.89 -13.56
C SER A 197 -2.07 6.81 -12.54
N ASN A 198 -1.33 5.69 -12.62
CA ASN A 198 -1.41 4.57 -11.70
C ASN A 198 -0.10 4.38 -10.94
N ARG A 199 -0.14 3.81 -9.74
CA ARG A 199 1.08 3.30 -9.10
C ARG A 199 1.67 2.16 -9.93
N VAL A 200 2.99 2.14 -10.09
CA VAL A 200 3.69 1.15 -10.92
C VAL A 200 3.35 -0.30 -10.55
N PRO A 201 3.35 -0.72 -9.27
CA PRO A 201 2.98 -2.10 -8.94
C PRO A 201 1.54 -2.46 -9.34
N VAL A 202 0.61 -1.50 -9.35
CA VAL A 202 -0.78 -1.72 -9.81
C VAL A 202 -0.82 -1.89 -11.33
N ALA A 203 -0.04 -1.10 -12.07
CA ALA A 203 0.05 -1.20 -13.53
C ALA A 203 0.68 -2.54 -13.94
N ILE A 204 1.77 -2.95 -13.28
CA ILE A 204 2.44 -4.25 -13.49
C ILE A 204 1.47 -5.41 -13.22
N ARG A 205 0.81 -5.41 -12.06
CA ARG A 205 -0.20 -6.45 -11.75
C ARG A 205 -1.25 -6.55 -12.84
N ARG A 206 -1.79 -5.42 -13.27
CA ARG A 206 -2.80 -5.38 -14.33
C ARG A 206 -2.30 -5.97 -15.63
N ALA A 207 -1.09 -5.61 -16.07
CA ALA A 207 -0.50 -6.13 -17.29
C ALA A 207 -0.35 -7.65 -17.25
N VAL A 208 0.18 -8.20 -16.16
CA VAL A 208 0.37 -9.65 -15.97
C VAL A 208 -0.96 -10.40 -15.96
N VAL A 209 -1.90 -9.97 -15.11
CA VAL A 209 -3.19 -10.66 -14.97
C VAL A 209 -4.00 -10.58 -16.27
N THR A 210 -3.96 -9.46 -16.98
CA THR A 210 -4.63 -9.32 -18.28
C THR A 210 -4.02 -10.27 -19.32
N GLY A 211 -2.70 -10.29 -19.45
CA GLY A 211 -2.02 -11.22 -20.37
C GLY A 211 -2.31 -12.69 -20.03
N PHE A 212 -2.23 -13.03 -18.74
CA PHE A 212 -2.56 -14.38 -18.28
C PHE A 212 -4.01 -14.77 -18.63
N ASN A 213 -4.98 -13.91 -18.33
CA ASN A 213 -6.38 -14.16 -18.62
C ASN A 213 -6.66 -14.30 -20.12
N GLN A 214 -5.93 -13.59 -20.99
CA GLN A 214 -6.05 -13.76 -22.45
C GLN A 214 -5.66 -15.18 -22.88
N VAL A 215 -4.56 -15.73 -22.34
CA VAL A 215 -4.15 -17.10 -22.67
C VAL A 215 -5.16 -18.11 -22.13
N VAL A 216 -5.59 -17.97 -20.88
CA VAL A 216 -6.55 -18.87 -20.24
C VAL A 216 -7.89 -18.85 -20.98
N ALA A 217 -8.38 -17.68 -21.36
CA ALA A 217 -9.62 -17.54 -22.12
C ALA A 217 -9.53 -18.31 -23.45
N ARG A 218 -8.43 -18.16 -24.19
CA ARG A 218 -8.24 -18.87 -25.45
C ARG A 218 -8.17 -20.38 -25.27
N VAL A 219 -7.43 -20.84 -24.25
CA VAL A 219 -7.37 -22.28 -23.92
C VAL A 219 -8.78 -22.82 -23.61
N ASN A 220 -9.55 -22.10 -22.82
CA ASN A 220 -10.91 -22.54 -22.45
C ASN A 220 -11.87 -22.56 -23.66
N GLU A 221 -11.74 -21.60 -24.57
CA GLU A 221 -12.51 -21.60 -25.81
C GLU A 221 -12.13 -22.79 -26.71
N ASP A 222 -10.86 -23.04 -26.93
CA ASP A 222 -10.38 -24.17 -27.73
C ASP A 222 -10.78 -25.52 -27.10
N ASN A 223 -10.73 -25.62 -25.76
CA ASN A 223 -11.20 -26.82 -25.06
C ASN A 223 -12.71 -27.01 -25.20
N ALA A 224 -13.51 -25.95 -25.06
CA ALA A 224 -14.96 -26.03 -25.21
C ALA A 224 -15.37 -26.52 -26.62
N GLU A 225 -14.71 -25.99 -27.66
CA GLU A 225 -14.94 -26.41 -29.04
C GLU A 225 -14.63 -27.89 -29.23
N LYS A 226 -13.47 -28.38 -28.76
CA LYS A 226 -13.05 -29.79 -28.87
C LYS A 226 -13.93 -30.75 -28.07
N LEU A 227 -14.45 -30.28 -26.92
CA LEU A 227 -15.35 -31.05 -26.06
C LEU A 227 -16.81 -30.97 -26.50
N GLY A 228 -17.14 -30.19 -27.54
CA GLY A 228 -18.48 -30.00 -28.06
C GLY A 228 -19.46 -29.37 -27.07
N THR A 229 -18.99 -28.44 -26.24
CA THR A 229 -19.79 -27.73 -25.24
C THR A 229 -19.67 -26.22 -25.39
N ASP A 230 -20.72 -25.50 -25.00
CA ASP A 230 -20.71 -24.03 -24.84
C ASP A 230 -20.94 -23.60 -23.39
N THR A 231 -20.88 -24.56 -22.45
CA THR A 231 -21.17 -24.34 -21.04
C THR A 231 -19.88 -24.34 -20.21
N PHE A 232 -19.79 -23.40 -19.29
CA PHE A 232 -18.61 -23.17 -18.46
C PHE A 232 -18.98 -23.04 -17.01
N GLU A 233 -18.14 -23.53 -16.11
CA GLU A 233 -18.21 -23.24 -14.68
C GLU A 233 -17.25 -22.09 -14.35
N VAL A 234 -17.76 -21.07 -13.66
CA VAL A 234 -16.95 -19.98 -13.13
C VAL A 234 -16.44 -20.37 -11.76
N SER A 235 -15.16 -20.14 -11.48
CA SER A 235 -14.58 -20.41 -10.15
C SER A 235 -15.19 -19.51 -9.08
N TRP A 236 -15.34 -20.02 -7.86
CA TRP A 236 -15.74 -19.22 -6.71
C TRP A 236 -14.53 -18.86 -5.86
N HIS A 237 -14.52 -17.67 -5.25
CA HIS A 237 -13.54 -17.32 -4.23
C HIS A 237 -14.16 -16.39 -3.18
N SER A 238 -13.67 -16.54 -1.94
CA SER A 238 -14.06 -15.70 -0.81
C SER A 238 -13.53 -14.28 -0.97
N GLY A 239 -14.31 -13.29 -0.55
CA GLY A 239 -13.96 -11.88 -0.63
C GLY A 239 -14.08 -11.28 -2.04
N HIS A 240 -14.86 -11.89 -2.91
CA HIS A 240 -15.19 -11.35 -4.22
C HIS A 240 -15.98 -10.03 -4.11
N ARG A 241 -15.99 -9.25 -5.20
CA ARG A 241 -16.82 -8.04 -5.26
C ARG A 241 -18.31 -8.42 -5.20
N PRO A 242 -19.17 -7.61 -4.59
CA PRO A 242 -20.62 -7.88 -4.58
C PRO A 242 -21.23 -8.04 -5.97
N SER A 243 -20.66 -7.38 -7.00
CA SER A 243 -21.06 -7.55 -8.40
C SER A 243 -20.68 -8.91 -9.00
N HIS A 244 -19.82 -9.70 -8.35
CA HIS A 244 -19.33 -11.00 -8.82
C HIS A 244 -20.01 -12.18 -8.13
N TRP A 245 -21.29 -12.02 -7.77
CA TRP A 245 -22.15 -13.03 -7.12
C TRP A 245 -22.31 -14.34 -7.92
N TRP A 246 -21.98 -14.32 -9.19
CA TRP A 246 -22.11 -15.42 -10.13
C TRP A 246 -20.97 -16.48 -10.00
N GLY A 247 -20.02 -16.32 -9.12
CA GLY A 247 -18.98 -17.31 -8.86
C GLY A 247 -19.55 -18.69 -8.47
N GLY A 248 -18.90 -19.77 -8.94
CA GLY A 248 -19.29 -21.16 -8.65
C GLY A 248 -20.45 -21.70 -9.50
N GLN A 249 -21.00 -20.91 -10.41
CA GLN A 249 -22.16 -21.28 -11.22
C GLN A 249 -21.78 -21.64 -12.66
N TRP A 250 -22.69 -22.33 -13.35
CA TRP A 250 -22.56 -22.69 -14.76
C TRP A 250 -23.26 -21.68 -15.65
N PHE A 251 -22.60 -21.28 -16.72
CA PHE A 251 -23.11 -20.33 -17.71
C PHE A 251 -22.74 -20.78 -19.12
N THR A 252 -23.63 -20.53 -20.10
CA THR A 252 -23.27 -20.60 -21.51
C THR A 252 -22.31 -19.46 -21.85
N ARG A 253 -21.60 -19.56 -22.97
CA ARG A 253 -20.71 -18.47 -23.44
C ARG A 253 -21.45 -17.12 -23.56
N GLY A 254 -22.66 -17.14 -24.10
CA GLY A 254 -23.49 -15.94 -24.17
C GLY A 254 -23.80 -15.33 -22.82
N GLN A 255 -24.03 -16.15 -21.80
CA GLN A 255 -24.26 -15.70 -20.43
C GLN A 255 -22.98 -15.24 -19.74
N LEU A 256 -21.81 -15.82 -20.01
CA LEU A 256 -20.53 -15.28 -19.52
C LEU A 256 -20.33 -13.82 -19.96
N ILE A 257 -20.76 -13.47 -21.17
CA ILE A 257 -20.69 -12.10 -21.69
C ILE A 257 -21.78 -11.23 -21.05
N SER A 258 -23.04 -11.67 -21.09
CA SER A 258 -24.18 -10.82 -20.73
C SER A 258 -24.44 -10.72 -19.23
N VAL A 259 -24.10 -11.75 -18.44
CA VAL A 259 -24.33 -11.81 -16.98
C VAL A 259 -23.04 -11.56 -16.20
N CYS A 260 -21.94 -12.23 -16.59
CA CYS A 260 -20.67 -12.13 -15.88
C CYS A 260 -19.78 -10.99 -16.40
N GLY A 261 -20.14 -10.33 -17.51
CA GLY A 261 -19.39 -9.24 -18.10
C GLY A 261 -18.03 -9.67 -18.66
N LEU A 262 -17.92 -10.88 -19.23
CA LEU A 262 -16.68 -11.32 -19.85
C LEU A 262 -16.31 -10.37 -21.00
N GLY A 263 -15.10 -9.77 -20.90
CA GLY A 263 -14.61 -8.76 -21.81
C GLY A 263 -14.75 -7.32 -21.29
N GLU A 264 -15.52 -7.10 -20.24
CA GLU A 264 -15.64 -5.79 -19.58
C GLU A 264 -14.53 -5.57 -18.54
N ALA A 265 -14.19 -4.29 -18.32
CA ALA A 265 -13.10 -3.93 -17.42
C ALA A 265 -13.34 -4.35 -15.95
N ASP A 266 -14.57 -4.40 -15.50
CA ASP A 266 -15.00 -4.76 -14.14
C ASP A 266 -15.75 -6.10 -14.06
N GLY A 267 -15.85 -6.83 -15.17
CA GLY A 267 -16.47 -8.13 -15.28
C GLY A 267 -15.53 -9.32 -15.03
N LEU A 268 -15.96 -10.48 -15.50
CA LEU A 268 -15.19 -11.74 -15.42
C LEU A 268 -13.87 -11.61 -16.18
N CYS A 269 -12.77 -12.00 -15.54
CA CYS A 269 -11.42 -11.84 -16.05
C CYS A 269 -10.98 -10.38 -16.30
N GLY A 270 -11.75 -9.40 -15.85
CA GLY A 270 -11.44 -7.98 -15.92
C GLY A 270 -10.40 -7.53 -14.88
N CYS A 271 -10.28 -6.21 -14.70
CA CYS A 271 -9.29 -5.62 -13.79
C CYS A 271 -9.44 -6.10 -12.34
N ASN A 272 -8.39 -6.73 -11.79
CA ASN A 272 -8.36 -7.32 -10.45
C ASN A 272 -9.49 -8.34 -10.19
N CYS A 273 -9.99 -9.00 -11.21
CA CYS A 273 -10.83 -10.17 -11.08
C CYS A 273 -9.92 -11.40 -10.97
N TYR A 274 -10.14 -12.22 -9.94
CA TYR A 274 -9.40 -13.47 -9.73
C TYR A 274 -10.23 -14.70 -10.10
N HIS A 275 -11.44 -14.52 -10.61
CA HIS A 275 -12.23 -15.62 -11.14
C HIS A 275 -11.62 -16.12 -12.45
N SER A 276 -11.62 -17.42 -12.60
CA SER A 276 -11.40 -18.13 -13.86
C SER A 276 -12.70 -18.82 -14.26
N TYR A 277 -12.74 -19.33 -15.46
CA TYR A 277 -13.82 -20.19 -15.93
C TYR A 277 -13.25 -21.36 -16.72
N SER A 278 -13.96 -22.45 -16.80
CA SER A 278 -13.52 -23.61 -17.59
C SER A 278 -14.72 -24.33 -18.18
N PRO A 279 -14.54 -24.99 -19.33
CA PRO A 279 -15.62 -25.72 -19.96
C PRO A 279 -16.07 -26.89 -19.09
N VAL A 280 -17.37 -27.15 -19.10
CA VAL A 280 -18.00 -28.31 -18.50
C VAL A 280 -18.89 -28.98 -19.54
N VAL A 281 -19.03 -30.29 -19.45
CA VAL A 281 -19.87 -31.07 -20.37
C VAL A 281 -21.16 -31.47 -19.64
N PRO A 282 -22.31 -30.82 -19.93
CA PRO A 282 -23.58 -31.18 -19.30
C PRO A 282 -23.90 -32.66 -19.49
N GLY A 283 -24.26 -33.33 -18.38
CA GLY A 283 -24.50 -34.76 -18.35
C GLY A 283 -23.28 -35.65 -18.05
N ALA A 284 -22.06 -35.15 -18.23
CA ALA A 284 -20.81 -35.82 -17.85
C ALA A 284 -20.08 -35.12 -16.70
N SER A 285 -20.08 -33.79 -16.69
CA SER A 285 -19.53 -32.99 -15.57
C SER A 285 -20.54 -32.83 -14.44
N VAL A 286 -20.02 -32.66 -13.21
CA VAL A 286 -20.80 -32.38 -12.00
C VAL A 286 -20.41 -31.00 -11.49
N PRO A 287 -21.38 -30.13 -11.13
CA PRO A 287 -21.07 -28.82 -10.53
C PRO A 287 -20.18 -28.97 -9.29
N THR A 288 -19.18 -28.12 -9.17
CA THR A 288 -18.28 -28.10 -7.99
C THR A 288 -19.04 -27.80 -6.71
N TYR A 289 -20.08 -26.98 -6.80
CA TYR A 289 -20.93 -26.59 -5.65
C TYR A 289 -22.41 -26.82 -5.96
N SER A 290 -23.16 -27.31 -4.95
CA SER A 290 -24.62 -27.30 -5.04
C SER A 290 -25.18 -25.87 -4.87
N LYS A 291 -26.44 -25.67 -5.26
CA LYS A 291 -27.12 -24.37 -5.07
C LYS A 291 -27.21 -23.98 -3.60
N GLU A 292 -27.42 -24.96 -2.73
CA GLU A 292 -27.52 -24.79 -1.28
C GLU A 292 -26.16 -24.37 -0.70
N GLN A 293 -25.06 -25.00 -1.17
CA GLN A 293 -23.69 -24.61 -0.76
C GLN A 293 -23.36 -23.19 -1.21
N LEU A 294 -23.67 -22.83 -2.46
CA LEU A 294 -23.44 -21.46 -2.94
C LEU A 294 -24.24 -20.44 -2.14
N ALA A 295 -25.51 -20.72 -1.85
CA ALA A 295 -26.36 -19.82 -1.05
C ALA A 295 -25.80 -19.65 0.38
N GLN A 296 -25.29 -20.71 1.00
CA GLN A 296 -24.64 -20.64 2.32
C GLN A 296 -23.33 -19.84 2.26
N MET A 297 -22.50 -20.08 1.26
CA MET A 297 -21.23 -19.37 1.06
C MET A 297 -21.48 -17.87 0.82
N GLU A 298 -22.47 -17.51 0.03
CA GLU A 298 -22.85 -16.11 -0.23
C GLU A 298 -23.42 -15.43 1.02
N ALA A 299 -24.20 -16.14 1.82
CA ALA A 299 -24.69 -15.63 3.10
C ALA A 299 -23.54 -15.35 4.09
N GLU A 300 -22.51 -16.20 4.11
CA GLU A 300 -21.33 -16.00 4.95
C GLU A 300 -20.47 -14.81 4.44
N GLU A 301 -20.30 -14.61 3.13
CA GLU A 301 -19.61 -13.46 2.55
C GLU A 301 -20.28 -12.12 2.89
N ASN A 302 -21.63 -12.12 2.93
CA ASN A 302 -22.43 -10.93 3.22
C ASN A 302 -22.69 -10.71 4.72
N LYS A 303 -22.27 -11.66 5.58
CA LYS A 303 -22.38 -11.51 7.02
C LYS A 303 -21.56 -10.33 7.51
N LYS A 304 -22.22 -9.44 8.25
CA LYS A 304 -21.56 -8.24 8.79
C LYS A 304 -20.95 -8.52 10.15
N ILE A 305 -19.73 -8.05 10.33
CA ILE A 305 -19.00 -8.10 11.61
C ILE A 305 -18.70 -6.65 12.01
N GLU A 306 -19.03 -6.31 13.27
CA GLU A 306 -18.77 -4.98 13.82
C GLU A 306 -17.34 -4.84 14.33
N TYR A 307 -16.71 -3.70 14.04
CA TYR A 307 -15.43 -3.28 14.60
C TYR A 307 -15.38 -1.76 14.78
N ASN A 308 -15.18 -1.32 16.02
CA ASN A 308 -15.12 0.09 16.39
C ASN A 308 -16.33 0.90 15.89
N GLY A 309 -17.55 0.37 16.08
CA GLY A 309 -18.81 1.03 15.71
C GLY A 309 -19.11 1.06 14.22
N LYS A 310 -18.37 0.29 13.41
CA LYS A 310 -18.62 0.14 11.98
C LYS A 310 -18.76 -1.33 11.59
N GLU A 311 -19.79 -1.65 10.84
CA GLU A 311 -19.99 -2.97 10.26
C GLU A 311 -19.21 -3.16 8.96
N TYR A 312 -18.73 -4.39 8.72
CA TYR A 312 -17.97 -4.78 7.54
C TYR A 312 -18.46 -6.12 7.02
N THR A 313 -18.77 -6.22 5.74
CA THR A 313 -18.84 -7.49 5.01
C THR A 313 -17.42 -8.02 4.80
N LYS A 314 -17.28 -9.28 4.37
CA LYS A 314 -15.97 -9.88 4.10
C LYS A 314 -15.17 -9.07 3.07
N TYR A 315 -15.82 -8.67 1.97
CA TYR A 315 -15.20 -7.82 0.95
C TYR A 315 -14.71 -6.49 1.52
N GLU A 316 -15.55 -5.78 2.29
CA GLU A 316 -15.18 -4.50 2.90
C GLU A 316 -14.04 -4.66 3.93
N ALA A 317 -14.04 -5.75 4.68
CA ALA A 317 -12.99 -6.07 5.64
C ALA A 317 -11.64 -6.30 4.92
N LEU A 318 -11.61 -7.06 3.83
CA LEU A 318 -10.44 -7.24 2.99
C LEU A 318 -9.95 -5.90 2.39
N GLN A 319 -10.86 -5.04 1.93
CA GLN A 319 -10.48 -3.71 1.43
C GLN A 319 -9.87 -2.84 2.54
N ARG A 320 -10.39 -2.90 3.76
CA ARG A 320 -9.82 -2.20 4.92
C ARG A 320 -8.44 -2.74 5.27
N GLN A 321 -8.28 -4.07 5.32
CA GLN A 321 -7.02 -4.73 5.58
C GLN A 321 -5.95 -4.29 4.55
N ARG A 322 -6.26 -4.28 3.25
CA ARG A 322 -5.35 -3.82 2.20
C ARG A 322 -4.98 -2.33 2.29
N LYS A 323 -5.90 -1.49 2.78
CA LYS A 323 -5.59 -0.09 3.08
C LYS A 323 -4.58 0.04 4.22
N LEU A 324 -4.70 -0.78 5.26
CA LEU A 324 -3.72 -0.83 6.36
C LEU A 324 -2.35 -1.32 5.87
N GLU A 325 -2.29 -2.40 5.08
CA GLU A 325 -1.05 -2.89 4.47
C GLU A 325 -0.37 -1.82 3.60
N THR A 326 -1.14 -1.08 2.81
CA THR A 326 -0.61 0.01 1.98
C THR A 326 -0.05 1.15 2.83
N ARG A 327 -0.72 1.49 3.95
CA ARG A 327 -0.23 2.48 4.90
C ARG A 327 1.05 2.01 5.58
N MET A 328 1.11 0.74 6.00
CA MET A 328 2.29 0.16 6.62
C MET A 328 3.51 0.17 5.68
N ARG A 329 3.33 -0.16 4.39
CA ARG A 329 4.39 -0.05 3.38
C ARG A 329 4.93 1.38 3.26
N ALA A 330 4.04 2.36 3.13
CA ALA A 330 4.45 3.77 3.05
C ALA A 330 5.20 4.23 4.32
N GLN A 331 4.79 3.76 5.50
CA GLN A 331 5.47 4.06 6.76
C GLN A 331 6.85 3.38 6.86
N ARG A 332 7.01 2.18 6.32
CA ARG A 332 8.32 1.52 6.23
C ARG A 332 9.26 2.29 5.29
N GLN A 333 8.74 2.75 4.16
CA GLN A 333 9.48 3.64 3.24
C GLN A 333 9.86 4.96 3.93
N ASP A 334 8.95 5.60 4.68
CA ASP A 334 9.24 6.80 5.48
C ASP A 334 10.46 6.57 6.39
N ILE A 335 10.44 5.48 7.17
CA ILE A 335 11.52 5.16 8.12
C ILE A 335 12.85 4.99 7.40
N LYS A 336 12.86 4.21 6.31
CA LYS A 336 14.07 3.95 5.52
C LYS A 336 14.64 5.24 4.92
N LEU A 337 13.79 6.08 4.34
CA LEU A 337 14.21 7.33 3.72
C LEU A 337 14.64 8.38 4.76
N LEU A 338 14.03 8.42 5.95
CA LEU A 338 14.51 9.26 7.07
C LEU A 338 15.90 8.83 7.55
N GLN A 339 16.17 7.52 7.62
CA GLN A 339 17.49 6.98 7.95
C GLN A 339 18.52 7.30 6.86
N GLU A 340 18.17 7.12 5.58
CA GLU A 340 19.02 7.42 4.43
C GLU A 340 19.40 8.92 4.38
N GLY A 341 18.44 9.79 4.70
CA GLY A 341 18.63 11.24 4.78
C GLY A 341 19.25 11.74 6.06
N GLU A 342 19.64 10.86 6.99
CA GLU A 342 20.17 11.24 8.31
C GLU A 342 19.27 12.26 9.04
N ALA A 343 17.96 11.99 9.05
CA ALA A 343 17.00 12.79 9.80
C ALA A 343 17.29 12.74 11.31
N ASN A 344 16.76 13.72 12.05
CA ASN A 344 16.83 13.71 13.51
C ASN A 344 16.29 12.40 14.08
N GLU A 345 16.91 11.89 15.13
CA GLU A 345 16.54 10.64 15.80
C GLU A 345 15.07 10.61 16.22
N ASP A 346 14.56 11.72 16.77
CA ASP A 346 13.14 11.85 17.18
C ASP A 346 12.17 11.70 16.00
N ASP A 347 12.54 12.16 14.81
CA ASP A 347 11.72 12.01 13.60
C ASP A 347 11.69 10.54 13.13
N ILE A 348 12.82 9.83 13.22
CA ILE A 348 12.93 8.40 12.90
C ILE A 348 12.13 7.58 13.93
N ILE A 349 12.26 7.86 15.22
CA ILE A 349 11.49 7.22 16.29
C ILE A 349 9.98 7.45 16.06
N GLY A 350 9.59 8.70 15.80
CA GLY A 350 8.21 9.04 15.51
C GLY A 350 7.62 8.28 14.30
N ALA A 351 8.42 8.05 13.27
CA ALA A 351 8.01 7.23 12.12
C ALA A 351 7.85 5.75 12.49
N LYS A 352 8.78 5.18 13.29
CA LYS A 352 8.70 3.80 13.80
C LYS A 352 7.46 3.58 14.67
N VAL A 353 7.12 4.54 15.52
CA VAL A 353 5.92 4.48 16.37
C VAL A 353 4.65 4.51 15.52
N LYS A 354 4.58 5.37 14.49
CA LYS A 354 3.44 5.37 13.55
C LYS A 354 3.23 4.00 12.89
N TYR A 355 4.32 3.37 12.46
CA TYR A 355 4.28 2.03 11.90
C TYR A 355 3.78 1.01 12.92
N ARG A 356 4.26 1.06 14.17
CA ARG A 356 3.82 0.17 15.25
C ARG A 356 2.32 0.29 15.49
N ILE A 357 1.81 1.51 15.68
CA ILE A 357 0.38 1.77 15.89
C ILE A 357 -0.46 1.21 14.73
N THR A 358 -0.03 1.43 13.47
CA THR A 358 -0.75 0.90 12.32
C THR A 358 -0.65 -0.63 12.24
N SER A 359 0.50 -1.21 12.61
CA SER A 359 0.68 -2.66 12.68
C SER A 359 -0.20 -3.31 13.75
N ASP A 360 -0.34 -2.69 14.91
CA ASP A 360 -1.20 -3.17 15.98
C ASP A 360 -2.69 -3.08 15.60
N GLU A 361 -3.08 -1.98 14.91
CA GLU A 361 -4.44 -1.87 14.33
C GLU A 361 -4.69 -2.94 13.27
N TYR A 362 -3.70 -3.22 12.41
CA TYR A 362 -3.78 -4.28 11.40
C TYR A 362 -4.00 -5.66 12.03
N VAL A 363 -3.27 -5.96 13.11
CA VAL A 363 -3.42 -7.23 13.85
C VAL A 363 -4.81 -7.34 14.45
N ARG A 364 -5.20 -6.35 15.28
CA ARG A 364 -6.52 -6.33 15.95
C ARG A 364 -7.68 -6.41 14.96
N PHE A 365 -7.60 -5.64 13.87
CA PHE A 365 -8.62 -5.66 12.82
C PHE A 365 -8.69 -7.02 12.12
N SER A 366 -7.53 -7.59 11.75
CA SER A 366 -7.48 -8.91 11.08
C SER A 366 -8.06 -10.02 11.97
N GLU A 367 -7.73 -10.02 13.27
CA GLU A 367 -8.27 -10.97 14.25
C GLU A 367 -9.80 -10.81 14.42
N ALA A 368 -10.28 -9.58 14.59
CA ALA A 368 -11.72 -9.31 14.73
C ALA A 368 -12.53 -9.72 13.49
N MET A 369 -11.95 -9.58 12.28
CA MET A 369 -12.59 -9.97 11.02
C MET A 369 -12.31 -11.43 10.62
N ASN A 370 -11.60 -12.18 11.44
CA ASN A 370 -11.14 -13.55 11.12
C ASN A 370 -10.41 -13.62 9.76
N LEU A 371 -9.53 -12.66 9.49
CA LEU A 371 -8.74 -12.59 8.28
C LEU A 371 -7.29 -13.01 8.55
N PRO A 372 -6.65 -13.79 7.67
CA PRO A 372 -5.23 -14.10 7.78
C PRO A 372 -4.38 -12.84 7.60
N GLN A 373 -3.31 -12.71 8.38
CA GLN A 373 -2.34 -11.63 8.21
C GLN A 373 -1.41 -11.95 7.03
N GLN A 374 -1.39 -11.07 6.05
CA GLN A 374 -0.55 -11.20 4.84
C GLN A 374 0.68 -10.29 4.96
N ARG A 375 1.59 -10.61 5.90
CA ARG A 375 2.76 -9.76 6.19
C ARG A 375 3.77 -9.67 5.04
N GLU A 376 3.82 -10.68 4.18
CA GLU A 376 4.60 -10.69 2.93
C GLU A 376 4.20 -9.53 1.99
N ARG A 377 2.97 -9.05 2.07
CA ARG A 377 2.50 -7.87 1.32
C ARG A 377 3.00 -6.54 1.91
N VAL A 378 3.45 -6.56 3.16
CA VAL A 378 3.98 -5.37 3.86
C VAL A 378 5.50 -5.33 3.79
N MET A 379 6.16 -6.50 3.97
CA MET A 379 7.62 -6.64 4.04
C MET A 379 8.24 -6.81 2.64
N VAL A 380 7.91 -5.90 1.73
CA VAL A 380 8.38 -5.94 0.33
C VAL A 380 9.72 -5.24 0.12
N ASP A 381 10.25 -4.57 1.16
CA ASP A 381 11.50 -3.82 1.17
C ASP A 381 12.74 -4.68 1.48
N GLY A 382 12.56 -5.99 1.61
CA GLY A 382 13.64 -6.93 1.96
C GLY A 382 14.09 -6.85 3.43
N LEU A 383 13.54 -5.93 4.23
CA LEU A 383 13.87 -5.79 5.65
C LEU A 383 12.94 -6.64 6.51
N LYS A 384 13.49 -7.57 7.27
CA LYS A 384 12.69 -8.30 8.28
C LYS A 384 12.28 -7.40 9.44
N ASN A 385 13.10 -6.41 9.77
CA ASN A 385 12.87 -5.48 10.88
C ASN A 385 13.25 -4.05 10.47
N ILE A 386 12.41 -3.08 10.85
CA ILE A 386 12.64 -1.64 10.63
C ILE A 386 13.52 -1.00 11.71
N GLY A 387 14.12 -1.81 12.56
CA GLY A 387 14.87 -1.39 13.75
C GLY A 387 13.96 -1.22 14.97
N GLN A 388 14.55 -1.44 16.14
CA GLN A 388 13.85 -1.28 17.42
C GLN A 388 13.67 0.20 17.73
N ILE A 389 12.59 0.51 18.45
CA ILE A 389 12.44 1.80 19.11
C ILE A 389 13.28 1.70 20.40
N PRO A 390 14.19 2.64 20.67
CA PRO A 390 14.95 2.63 21.92
C PRO A 390 14.01 2.55 23.12
N LYS A 391 14.30 1.65 24.06
CA LYS A 391 13.42 1.43 25.23
C LYS A 391 13.33 2.64 26.13
N ASP A 392 14.38 3.45 26.18
CA ASP A 392 14.46 4.71 26.91
C ASP A 392 13.58 5.83 26.33
N LYS A 393 13.08 5.66 25.10
CA LYS A 393 12.18 6.61 24.42
C LYS A 393 10.70 6.21 24.49
N ILE A 394 10.39 5.07 25.06
CA ILE A 394 9.01 4.61 25.29
C ILE A 394 8.87 4.25 26.76
N LEU A 395 7.90 4.92 27.39
CA LEU A 395 7.41 4.58 28.72
C LEU A 395 6.05 3.90 28.62
N LYS A 396 5.62 3.34 29.72
CA LYS A 396 4.22 2.89 29.91
C LYS A 396 3.55 3.82 30.90
N ASN A 397 2.26 4.18 30.64
CA ASN A 397 1.45 4.83 31.67
C ASN A 397 0.96 3.80 32.70
N ALA A 398 0.23 4.25 33.71
CA ALA A 398 -0.26 3.41 34.80
C ALA A 398 -1.20 2.25 34.35
N ILE A 399 -1.81 2.38 33.17
CA ILE A 399 -2.70 1.36 32.59
C ILE A 399 -2.05 0.56 31.45
N GLY A 400 -0.76 0.81 31.15
CA GLY A 400 0.04 0.02 30.21
C GLY A 400 0.11 0.56 28.77
N ASP A 401 -0.43 1.76 28.48
CA ASP A 401 -0.31 2.37 27.16
C ASP A 401 1.10 2.89 26.88
N ASP A 402 1.52 2.82 25.63
CA ASP A 402 2.82 3.33 25.18
C ASP A 402 2.83 4.87 25.16
N ILE A 403 3.79 5.46 25.86
CA ILE A 403 4.08 6.89 25.89
C ILE A 403 5.41 7.15 25.21
N ILE A 404 5.44 8.11 24.30
CA ILE A 404 6.63 8.50 23.55
C ILE A 404 7.27 9.71 24.21
N ILE A 405 8.50 9.62 24.63
CA ILE A 405 9.26 10.76 25.12
C ILE A 405 9.67 11.65 23.95
N VAL A 406 9.34 12.94 24.01
CA VAL A 406 9.69 13.93 23.00
C VAL A 406 10.29 15.18 23.63
N ASN A 407 11.04 15.96 22.86
CA ASN A 407 11.75 17.14 23.39
C ASN A 407 10.85 18.39 23.48
N LYS A 408 9.70 18.40 22.79
CA LYS A 408 8.76 19.54 22.83
C LYS A 408 7.33 19.11 22.54
N THR A 409 6.38 19.83 23.11
CA THR A 409 4.96 19.72 22.78
C THR A 409 4.67 20.35 21.42
N THR A 410 3.83 19.71 20.63
CA THR A 410 3.31 20.22 19.35
C THR A 410 1.81 20.03 19.26
N LEU A 411 1.08 20.95 18.61
CA LEU A 411 -0.37 20.84 18.40
C LEU A 411 -0.75 19.74 17.40
N ARG A 412 0.22 19.22 16.66
CA ARG A 412 0.07 18.08 15.76
C ARG A 412 1.14 17.06 16.08
N GLY A 413 0.71 15.85 16.36
CA GLY A 413 1.56 14.70 16.67
C GLY A 413 1.19 13.46 15.87
N ILE A 414 1.64 12.34 16.36
CA ILE A 414 1.32 11.03 15.78
C ILE A 414 -0.15 10.74 16.08
N PRO A 415 -0.97 10.39 15.07
CA PRO A 415 -2.36 9.99 15.30
C PRO A 415 -2.49 8.88 16.35
N ASN A 416 -3.46 9.02 17.27
CA ASN A 416 -3.73 8.06 18.34
C ASN A 416 -2.53 7.74 19.23
N SER A 417 -1.69 8.74 19.54
CA SER A 417 -0.53 8.57 20.41
C SER A 417 -0.63 9.42 21.66
N ILE A 418 0.15 9.03 22.67
CA ILE A 418 0.44 9.82 23.87
C ILE A 418 1.92 10.19 23.82
N THR A 419 2.25 11.47 23.96
CA THR A 419 3.63 11.93 24.09
C THR A 419 3.88 12.55 25.45
N GLN A 420 5.11 12.46 25.93
CA GLN A 420 5.51 13.05 27.19
C GLN A 420 6.70 14.00 26.98
N VAL A 421 6.60 15.18 27.57
CA VAL A 421 7.66 16.19 27.61
C VAL A 421 8.02 16.42 29.08
N VAL A 422 9.31 16.43 29.37
CA VAL A 422 9.82 16.92 30.65
C VAL A 422 10.32 18.35 30.43
N ASN A 423 9.74 19.32 31.12
CA ASN A 423 10.17 20.70 30.99
C ASN A 423 11.46 20.98 31.78
N ALA A 424 12.10 22.11 31.54
CA ALA A 424 13.38 22.48 32.16
C ALA A 424 13.34 22.54 33.69
N LYS A 425 12.16 22.52 34.32
CA LYS A 425 11.96 22.54 35.78
C LYS A 425 11.51 21.20 36.34
N GLY A 426 11.57 20.15 35.54
CA GLY A 426 11.20 18.79 35.93
C GLY A 426 9.71 18.46 35.90
N GLY A 427 8.85 19.42 35.52
CA GLY A 427 7.42 19.16 35.31
C GLY A 427 7.18 18.29 34.07
N ILE A 428 6.16 17.43 34.14
CA ILE A 428 5.81 16.48 33.08
C ILE A 428 4.49 16.87 32.45
N ASP A 429 4.48 17.00 31.12
CA ASP A 429 3.30 17.23 30.31
C ASP A 429 3.06 16.01 29.40
N ARG A 430 1.89 15.37 29.52
CA ARG A 430 1.40 14.34 28.60
C ARG A 430 0.40 14.92 27.61
N ASN A 431 0.65 14.70 26.32
CA ASN A 431 -0.13 15.24 25.24
C ASN A 431 -0.79 14.10 24.47
N TYR A 432 -2.10 14.16 24.31
CA TYR A 432 -2.93 13.14 23.68
C TYR A 432 -3.36 13.61 22.30
N TYR A 433 -3.16 12.76 21.27
CA TYR A 433 -3.46 13.06 19.89
C TYR A 433 -4.54 12.14 19.34
N GLY A 434 -5.57 12.75 18.73
CA GLY A 434 -6.67 12.02 18.12
C GLY A 434 -6.32 11.36 16.77
N PRO A 435 -7.30 10.71 16.11
CA PRO A 435 -7.08 9.97 14.84
C PRO A 435 -6.56 10.85 13.69
N ASN A 436 -6.81 12.17 13.75
CA ASN A 436 -6.33 13.16 12.76
C ASN A 436 -4.96 13.77 13.12
N GLY A 437 -4.32 13.28 14.19
CA GLY A 437 -3.05 13.78 14.69
C GLY A 437 -3.14 15.15 15.39
N ARG A 438 -4.35 15.70 15.64
CA ARG A 438 -4.50 16.92 16.43
C ARG A 438 -4.48 16.59 17.90
N GLN A 439 -3.79 17.43 18.68
CA GLN A 439 -3.82 17.35 20.14
C GLN A 439 -5.24 17.64 20.62
N PHE A 440 -5.84 16.78 21.43
CA PHE A 440 -7.15 16.99 22.00
C PHE A 440 -7.15 17.14 23.52
N LYS A 441 -6.08 16.68 24.19
CA LYS A 441 -5.93 16.78 25.64
C LYS A 441 -4.46 16.93 26.02
N GLN A 442 -4.18 17.64 27.11
CA GLN A 442 -2.89 17.68 27.79
C GLN A 442 -3.14 17.46 29.28
N ILE A 443 -2.31 16.63 29.89
CA ILE A 443 -2.27 16.45 31.35
C ILE A 443 -0.91 16.89 31.84
N SER A 444 -0.89 17.75 32.86
CA SER A 444 0.30 18.29 33.51
C SER A 444 0.33 17.87 34.96
N ASN A 445 1.49 17.46 35.45
CA ASN A 445 1.68 17.02 36.84
C ASN A 445 2.00 18.16 37.82
N ASN A 446 1.93 19.41 37.41
CA ASN A 446 2.23 20.57 38.22
C ASN A 446 1.48 21.82 37.76
N ASP A 447 1.59 22.90 38.52
CA ASP A 447 0.94 24.20 38.28
C ASP A 447 1.68 25.13 37.30
N HIS A 448 2.78 24.71 36.70
CA HIS A 448 3.68 25.53 35.86
C HIS A 448 4.21 26.80 36.55
N ASN A 449 4.27 26.81 37.90
CA ASN A 449 4.51 27.97 38.77
C ASN A 449 3.43 29.08 38.64
N LYS A 450 2.20 28.69 38.44
CA LYS A 450 1.04 29.58 38.34
C LYS A 450 -0.12 29.07 39.22
N PRO A 451 0.08 28.97 40.55
CA PRO A 451 -0.90 28.34 41.44
C PRO A 451 -2.27 28.99 41.41
N LYS A 452 -2.34 30.29 41.10
CA LYS A 452 -3.62 30.99 40.92
C LYS A 452 -4.41 30.60 39.67
N GLN A 453 -3.69 30.08 38.63
CA GLN A 453 -4.33 29.65 37.37
C GLN A 453 -4.61 28.15 37.39
N HIS A 454 -3.83 27.38 38.16
CA HIS A 454 -3.94 25.92 38.27
C HIS A 454 -4.03 25.50 39.75
N PRO A 455 -5.12 25.88 40.45
CA PRO A 455 -5.31 25.53 41.87
C PRO A 455 -5.92 24.15 42.05
N PHE A 456 -5.39 23.13 41.32
CA PHE A 456 -5.94 21.78 41.28
C PHE A 456 -5.02 20.79 41.96
N GLY A 457 -5.59 19.72 42.53
CA GLY A 457 -4.84 18.64 43.16
C GLY A 457 -3.87 19.11 44.26
N VAL A 458 -2.86 18.26 44.54
CA VAL A 458 -1.84 18.55 45.58
C VAL A 458 -0.69 19.40 45.03
N ASN A 459 -0.29 19.14 43.77
CA ASN A 459 0.84 19.80 43.13
C ASN A 459 0.45 20.77 41.99
N GLY A 460 -0.87 21.08 41.87
CA GLY A 460 -1.39 21.85 40.75
C GLY A 460 -1.56 21.05 39.47
N GLU A 461 -1.65 19.72 39.60
CA GLU A 461 -1.89 18.84 38.48
C GLU A 461 -3.24 19.07 37.83
N HIS A 462 -3.28 19.18 36.52
CA HIS A 462 -4.47 19.60 35.78
C HIS A 462 -4.52 19.10 34.36
N ALA A 463 -5.72 19.16 33.76
CA ALA A 463 -5.91 18.90 32.34
C ALA A 463 -6.28 20.17 31.56
N HIS A 464 -5.88 20.19 30.30
CA HIS A 464 -6.39 21.11 29.29
C HIS A 464 -7.01 20.31 28.15
N ASP A 465 -8.24 20.67 27.78
CA ASP A 465 -8.91 20.16 26.60
C ASP A 465 -8.65 21.08 25.41
N TYR A 466 -8.41 20.50 24.24
CA TYR A 466 -8.12 21.20 23.00
C TYR A 466 -9.22 20.88 21.98
N THR A 467 -9.96 21.91 21.57
CA THR A 467 -10.95 21.83 20.51
C THR A 467 -10.51 22.74 19.35
N TYR A 468 -11.13 22.55 18.21
CA TYR A 468 -10.79 23.31 17.00
C TYR A 468 -12.08 23.75 16.32
N ASP A 469 -12.14 25.01 15.88
CA ASP A 469 -13.26 25.52 15.10
C ASP A 469 -13.29 24.92 13.67
N GLU A 470 -14.31 25.28 12.90
CA GLU A 470 -14.51 24.80 11.52
C GLU A 470 -13.33 25.16 10.59
N ASN A 471 -12.62 26.25 10.87
CA ASN A 471 -11.44 26.71 10.14
C ASN A 471 -10.14 26.06 10.65
N GLY A 472 -10.22 25.18 11.67
CA GLY A 472 -9.07 24.51 12.26
C GLY A 472 -8.27 25.38 13.25
N LYS A 473 -8.80 26.52 13.69
CA LYS A 473 -8.21 27.36 14.73
C LYS A 473 -8.40 26.72 16.10
N LEU A 474 -7.31 26.71 16.86
CA LEU A 474 -7.29 26.14 18.21
C LEU A 474 -8.15 26.95 19.18
N LEU A 475 -9.00 26.23 19.90
CA LEU A 475 -9.75 26.71 21.07
C LEU A 475 -9.24 25.89 22.27
N ARG A 476 -8.25 26.43 22.99
CA ARG A 476 -7.71 25.77 24.20
C ARG A 476 -8.62 26.07 25.39
N GLY A 477 -9.10 25.01 26.04
CA GLY A 477 -9.83 25.09 27.30
C GLY A 477 -8.97 25.63 28.44
N ARG A 478 -9.61 26.23 29.44
CA ARG A 478 -8.96 26.57 30.71
C ARG A 478 -8.51 25.28 31.41
N GLY A 479 -7.49 25.38 32.27
CA GLY A 479 -7.12 24.27 33.13
C GLY A 479 -8.32 23.81 33.97
N ARG A 480 -8.49 22.52 34.10
CA ARG A 480 -9.52 21.86 34.92
C ARG A 480 -8.94 20.77 35.80
N GLU A 481 -9.68 20.38 36.81
CA GLU A 481 -9.37 19.21 37.64
C GLU A 481 -9.32 17.96 36.79
N LEU A 482 -8.44 16.98 37.18
CA LEU A 482 -8.39 15.69 36.58
C LEU A 482 -9.59 14.83 36.97
N SER A 483 -10.18 14.11 36.04
CA SER A 483 -11.16 13.06 36.34
C SER A 483 -10.50 11.85 37.01
N ASP A 484 -11.29 11.02 37.67
CA ASP A 484 -10.79 9.78 38.31
C ASP A 484 -10.10 8.85 37.29
N SER A 485 -10.63 8.73 36.07
CA SER A 485 -10.04 7.94 35.02
C SER A 485 -8.70 8.53 34.55
N GLU A 486 -8.58 9.86 34.44
CA GLU A 486 -7.33 10.53 34.08
C GLU A 486 -6.29 10.39 35.19
N ARG A 487 -6.68 10.41 36.45
CA ARG A 487 -5.80 10.12 37.58
C ARG A 487 -5.33 8.68 37.57
N GLN A 488 -6.22 7.72 37.31
CA GLN A 488 -5.84 6.32 37.19
C GLN A 488 -4.87 6.08 36.04
N GLU A 489 -5.15 6.65 34.87
CA GLU A 489 -4.33 6.51 33.65
C GLU A 489 -2.91 7.11 33.83
N ASN A 490 -2.82 8.21 34.58
CA ASN A 490 -1.59 8.99 34.74
C ASN A 490 -0.99 8.92 36.15
N GLY A 491 -1.40 7.95 36.97
CA GLY A 491 -0.93 7.79 38.35
C GLY A 491 0.59 7.63 38.52
N ASP A 492 1.29 7.30 37.44
CA ASP A 492 2.74 7.15 37.41
C ASP A 492 3.49 8.51 37.33
N ILE A 493 2.80 9.60 37.07
CA ILE A 493 3.38 10.96 37.01
C ILE A 493 2.76 11.95 38.00
N LEU A 494 1.64 11.60 38.64
CA LEU A 494 0.89 12.47 39.58
C LEU A 494 1.37 12.37 41.06
#